data_1b40f221eb2a3c095fc8b9621823c5d6
#
_entry.id   1b40f221eb2a3c095fc8b9621823c5d6
#
_cell.length_a   1.000
_cell.length_b   1.000
_cell.length_c   1.000
_cell.angle_alpha   90.00
_cell.angle_beta   90.00
_cell.angle_gamma   90.00
#
_symmetry.space_group_name_H-M   'P 1'
#
loop_
_entity.id
_entity.type
_entity.pdbx_description
1 polymer ?
#
loop_
_entity_poly.entity_id
_entity_poly.type
_entity_poly.pdbx_seq_one_letter_code
_entity_poly.pdbx_strand_id
1 'polypeptide(L)'
;MPAFYKISKERRLVLSTASGVFALSDALAHQDQILADPDFNPRYSQLYDFTHVTKIELSTEDVRKLAERDVFDPSSSRAILVTNDLGQGLGQLFTMLREKAGEKRIRIFRSLDEALEWVFLMNNVG
;
A
#
# COMPACT_ATOMS: atom_id res chain seq x y z
N MET A 1 -11.48 -13.23 -0.01
CA MET A 1 -10.71 -12.43 0.95
C MET A 1 -10.72 -10.98 0.51
N PRO A 2 -11.00 -10.00 1.42
CA PRO A 2 -11.03 -8.59 1.06
C PRO A 2 -9.67 -8.01 0.63
N ALA A 3 -8.58 -8.67 0.96
CA ALA A 3 -7.25 -8.25 0.53
C ALA A 3 -6.41 -9.45 0.12
N PHE A 4 -5.69 -9.32 -0.97
CA PHE A 4 -4.75 -10.32 -1.45
C PHE A 4 -3.58 -9.65 -2.15
N TYR A 5 -2.52 -10.41 -2.43
CA TYR A 5 -1.34 -9.87 -3.08
C TYR A 5 -0.65 -10.89 -3.95
N LYS A 6 0.19 -10.39 -4.85
CA LYS A 6 1.14 -11.18 -5.63
C LYS A 6 2.50 -10.53 -5.54
N ILE A 7 3.55 -11.34 -5.44
CA ILE A 7 4.92 -10.86 -5.42
C ILE A 7 5.58 -11.20 -6.75
N SER A 8 6.09 -10.19 -7.44
CA SER A 8 6.93 -10.35 -8.62
C SER A 8 8.38 -10.09 -8.21
N LYS A 9 9.17 -11.14 -8.06
CA LYS A 9 10.59 -11.02 -7.74
C LYS A 9 11.36 -10.36 -8.88
N GLU A 10 10.99 -10.70 -10.11
CA GLU A 10 11.61 -10.14 -11.31
C GLU A 10 11.43 -8.62 -11.37
N ARG A 11 10.24 -8.14 -11.06
CA ARG A 11 9.91 -6.71 -11.10
C ARG A 11 10.16 -6.02 -9.77
N ARG A 12 10.50 -6.77 -8.73
CA ARG A 12 10.71 -6.26 -7.37
C ARG A 12 9.49 -5.48 -6.89
N LEU A 13 8.33 -6.10 -7.01
CA LEU A 13 7.04 -5.45 -6.80
C LEU A 13 6.07 -6.36 -6.08
N VAL A 14 5.41 -5.80 -5.06
CA VAL A 14 4.25 -6.41 -4.40
C VAL A 14 3.00 -5.74 -4.96
N LEU A 15 2.15 -6.51 -5.62
CA LEU A 15 0.86 -6.05 -6.11
C LEU A 15 -0.21 -6.44 -5.09
N SER A 16 -0.69 -5.48 -4.34
CA SER A 16 -1.73 -5.67 -3.32
C SER A 16 -3.06 -5.19 -3.86
N THR A 17 -4.13 -5.94 -3.59
CA THR A 17 -5.49 -5.59 -4.02
C THR A 17 -6.43 -5.72 -2.84
N ALA A 18 -7.21 -4.68 -2.59
CA ALA A 18 -8.33 -4.71 -1.65
C ALA A 18 -9.65 -4.71 -2.44
N SER A 19 -10.66 -5.41 -1.94
CA SER A 19 -11.97 -5.49 -2.59
C SER A 19 -13.09 -5.61 -1.57
N GLY A 20 -14.32 -5.26 -2.01
CA GLY A 20 -15.50 -5.36 -1.15
C GLY A 20 -15.43 -4.43 0.05
N VAL A 21 -15.88 -4.90 1.20
CA VAL A 21 -15.81 -4.16 2.46
C VAL A 21 -14.41 -4.37 3.06
N PHE A 22 -13.69 -3.30 3.27
CA PHE A 22 -12.31 -3.32 3.74
C PHE A 22 -12.22 -2.70 5.13
N ALA A 23 -11.84 -3.49 6.12
CA ALA A 23 -11.78 -3.11 7.53
C ALA A 23 -10.36 -3.28 8.08
N LEU A 24 -10.13 -2.82 9.31
CA LEU A 24 -8.82 -2.89 9.98
C LEU A 24 -8.29 -4.33 10.05
N SER A 25 -9.14 -5.30 10.39
CA SER A 25 -8.72 -6.71 10.47
C SER A 25 -8.18 -7.22 9.14
N ASP A 26 -8.79 -6.80 8.03
CA ASP A 26 -8.34 -7.19 6.68
C ASP A 26 -6.97 -6.59 6.36
N ALA A 27 -6.79 -5.32 6.71
CA ALA A 27 -5.54 -4.61 6.47
C ALA A 27 -4.40 -5.18 7.31
N LEU A 28 -4.65 -5.48 8.59
CA LEU A 28 -3.63 -6.08 9.46
C LEU A 28 -3.26 -7.49 9.01
N ALA A 29 -4.25 -8.31 8.65
CA ALA A 29 -4.01 -9.66 8.13
C ALA A 29 -3.16 -9.61 6.85
N HIS A 30 -3.44 -8.65 5.97
CA HIS A 30 -2.68 -8.45 4.75
C HIS A 30 -1.21 -8.14 5.03
N GLN A 31 -0.95 -7.23 5.96
CA GLN A 31 0.42 -6.90 6.37
C GLN A 31 1.14 -8.12 6.97
N ASP A 32 0.45 -8.88 7.82
CA ASP A 32 1.01 -10.08 8.44
C ASP A 32 1.36 -11.14 7.40
N GLN A 33 0.50 -11.33 6.40
CA GLN A 33 0.74 -12.29 5.31
C GLN A 33 1.96 -11.91 4.48
N ILE A 34 2.10 -10.64 4.14
CA ILE A 34 3.26 -10.15 3.38
C ILE A 34 4.54 -10.37 4.19
N LEU A 35 4.54 -9.98 5.47
CA LEU A 35 5.71 -10.12 6.34
C LEU A 35 6.16 -11.58 6.51
N ALA A 36 5.21 -12.52 6.49
CA ALA A 36 5.49 -13.95 6.64
C ALA A 36 5.87 -14.65 5.33
N ASP A 37 5.72 -13.98 4.19
CA ASP A 37 5.97 -14.59 2.89
C ASP A 37 7.48 -14.69 2.62
N PRO A 38 8.02 -15.89 2.35
CA PRO A 38 9.47 -16.05 2.12
C PRO A 38 9.96 -15.37 0.85
N ASP A 39 9.08 -15.03 -0.07
CA ASP A 39 9.43 -14.31 -1.30
C ASP A 39 9.44 -12.80 -1.13
N PHE A 40 8.99 -12.30 0.02
CA PHE A 40 8.95 -10.87 0.28
C PHE A 40 10.33 -10.33 0.66
N ASN A 41 10.69 -9.22 0.02
CA ASN A 41 11.83 -8.40 0.40
C ASN A 41 11.30 -7.00 0.75
N PRO A 42 11.57 -6.47 1.95
CA PRO A 42 11.09 -5.14 2.36
C PRO A 42 11.52 -4.01 1.42
N ARG A 43 12.53 -4.21 0.61
CA ARG A 43 12.99 -3.23 -0.39
C ARG A 43 12.19 -3.25 -1.69
N TYR A 44 11.31 -4.24 -1.87
CA TYR A 44 10.42 -4.24 -3.01
C TYR A 44 9.47 -3.05 -2.94
N SER A 45 9.03 -2.57 -4.09
CA SER A 45 7.98 -1.57 -4.19
C SER A 45 6.61 -2.20 -3.98
N GLN A 46 5.61 -1.38 -3.73
CA GLN A 46 4.22 -1.82 -3.60
C GLN A 46 3.31 -0.97 -4.48
N LEU A 47 2.39 -1.62 -5.16
CA LEU A 47 1.20 -0.98 -5.69
C LEU A 47 0.00 -1.54 -4.94
N TYR A 48 -0.71 -0.71 -4.18
CA TYR A 48 -1.89 -1.11 -3.43
C TYR A 48 -3.14 -0.57 -4.12
N ASP A 49 -3.91 -1.47 -4.70
CA ASP A 49 -5.08 -1.15 -5.52
C ASP A 49 -6.35 -1.24 -4.68
N PHE A 50 -7.03 -0.11 -4.47
CA PHE A 50 -8.31 -0.01 -3.77
C PHE A 50 -9.49 0.22 -4.70
N THR A 51 -9.31 0.06 -6.02
CA THR A 51 -10.37 0.35 -6.99
C THR A 51 -11.57 -0.61 -6.91
N HIS A 52 -11.38 -1.77 -6.32
CA HIS A 52 -12.43 -2.79 -6.14
C HIS A 52 -13.09 -2.75 -4.75
N VAL A 53 -12.70 -1.81 -3.91
CA VAL A 53 -13.32 -1.63 -2.60
C VAL A 53 -14.68 -0.96 -2.78
N THR A 54 -15.71 -1.54 -2.16
CA THR A 54 -17.07 -0.99 -2.19
C THR A 54 -17.37 -0.16 -0.95
N LYS A 55 -16.70 -0.44 0.17
CA LYS A 55 -16.85 0.30 1.41
C LYS A 55 -15.56 0.22 2.23
N ILE A 56 -15.09 1.37 2.70
CA ILE A 56 -13.95 1.44 3.61
C ILE A 56 -14.47 1.61 5.03
N GLU A 57 -14.20 0.61 5.88
CA GLU A 57 -14.55 0.63 7.29
C GLU A 57 -13.28 0.87 8.14
N LEU A 58 -12.60 1.96 7.87
CA LEU A 58 -11.40 2.39 8.59
C LEU A 58 -11.63 3.78 9.18
N SER A 59 -11.44 3.89 10.49
CA SER A 59 -11.39 5.18 11.16
C SER A 59 -9.99 5.77 11.02
N THR A 60 -9.85 7.05 11.38
CA THR A 60 -8.52 7.68 11.45
C THR A 60 -7.61 6.98 12.45
N GLU A 61 -8.18 6.50 13.57
CA GLU A 61 -7.43 5.73 14.57
C GLU A 61 -6.95 4.39 14.01
N ASP A 62 -7.76 3.73 13.18
CA ASP A 62 -7.36 2.50 12.50
C ASP A 62 -6.18 2.73 11.57
N VAL A 63 -6.20 3.84 10.82
CA VAL A 63 -5.10 4.22 9.93
C VAL A 63 -3.82 4.47 10.73
N ARG A 64 -3.94 5.09 11.92
CA ARG A 64 -2.79 5.27 12.81
C ARG A 64 -2.17 3.95 13.21
N LYS A 65 -2.99 2.96 13.56
CA LYS A 65 -2.50 1.61 13.91
C LYS A 65 -1.78 0.95 12.75
N LEU A 66 -2.31 1.08 11.54
CA LEU A 66 -1.66 0.55 10.34
C LEU A 66 -0.32 1.23 10.08
N ALA A 67 -0.25 2.53 10.28
CA ALA A 67 0.95 3.32 10.04
C ALA A 67 2.05 3.11 11.09
N GLU A 68 1.76 2.49 12.22
CA GLU A 68 2.75 2.14 13.23
C GLU A 68 3.63 0.95 12.83
N ARG A 69 3.22 0.19 11.82
CA ARG A 69 3.92 -1.02 11.41
C ARG A 69 4.93 -0.75 10.30
N ASP A 70 6.15 -1.19 10.52
CA ASP A 70 7.23 -1.10 9.53
C ASP A 70 7.21 -2.37 8.66
N VAL A 71 6.47 -2.34 7.56
CA VAL A 71 6.39 -3.47 6.62
C VAL A 71 7.43 -3.35 5.53
N PHE A 72 7.56 -2.15 4.94
CA PHE A 72 8.49 -1.88 3.86
C PHE A 72 9.69 -1.06 4.34
N ASP A 73 10.82 -1.24 3.66
CA ASP A 73 11.99 -0.41 3.91
C ASP A 73 11.68 1.06 3.54
N PRO A 74 12.25 2.04 4.28
CA PRO A 74 12.03 3.46 3.95
C PRO A 74 12.40 3.87 2.52
N SER A 75 13.28 3.11 1.86
CA SER A 75 13.66 3.36 0.46
C SER A 75 12.65 2.84 -0.55
N SER A 76 11.69 2.03 -0.14
CA SER A 76 10.69 1.45 -1.04
C SER A 76 9.74 2.51 -1.59
N SER A 77 9.33 2.32 -2.84
CA SER A 77 8.34 3.18 -3.47
C SER A 77 6.98 2.51 -3.39
N ARG A 78 6.01 3.19 -2.78
CA ARG A 78 4.68 2.65 -2.52
C ARG A 78 3.62 3.52 -3.16
N ALA A 79 2.89 2.97 -4.12
CA ALA A 79 1.77 3.63 -4.79
C ALA A 79 0.46 3.14 -4.19
N ILE A 80 -0.41 4.08 -3.83
CA ILE A 80 -1.76 3.80 -3.33
C ILE A 80 -2.75 4.29 -4.38
N LEU A 81 -3.52 3.38 -4.96
CA LEU A 81 -4.49 3.69 -6.01
C LEU A 81 -5.90 3.73 -5.42
N VAL A 82 -6.54 4.88 -5.51
CA VAL A 82 -7.86 5.14 -4.93
C VAL A 82 -8.83 5.66 -5.98
N THR A 83 -10.14 5.60 -5.69
CA THR A 83 -11.18 6.04 -6.63
C THR A 83 -12.06 7.16 -6.10
N ASN A 84 -11.97 7.50 -4.83
CA ASN A 84 -12.85 8.50 -4.21
C ASN A 84 -12.12 9.33 -3.17
N ASP A 85 -12.80 10.37 -2.68
CA ASP A 85 -12.22 11.34 -1.76
C ASP A 85 -11.95 10.75 -0.38
N LEU A 86 -12.78 9.81 0.08
CA LEU A 86 -12.54 9.12 1.37
C LEU A 86 -11.26 8.32 1.31
N GLY A 87 -11.09 7.51 0.27
CA GLY A 87 -9.86 6.74 0.06
C GLY A 87 -8.64 7.64 -0.03
N GLN A 88 -8.74 8.75 -0.75
CA GLN A 88 -7.65 9.71 -0.86
C GLN A 88 -7.31 10.33 0.48
N GLY A 89 -8.30 10.75 1.26
CA GLY A 89 -8.06 11.35 2.57
C GLY A 89 -7.40 10.40 3.56
N LEU A 90 -7.86 9.14 3.61
CA LEU A 90 -7.25 8.12 4.46
C LEU A 90 -5.83 7.77 3.98
N GLY A 91 -5.63 7.71 2.68
CA GLY A 91 -4.30 7.49 2.09
C GLY A 91 -3.33 8.62 2.42
N GLN A 92 -3.80 9.87 2.38
CA GLN A 92 -2.98 11.04 2.76
C GLN A 92 -2.59 10.99 4.24
N LEU A 93 -3.50 10.61 5.12
CA LEU A 93 -3.20 10.44 6.53
C LEU A 93 -2.15 9.36 6.74
N PHE A 94 -2.31 8.20 6.10
CA PHE A 94 -1.33 7.12 6.16
C PHE A 94 0.05 7.59 5.69
N THR A 95 0.08 8.25 4.54
CA THR A 95 1.32 8.78 3.94
C THR A 95 2.03 9.74 4.89
N MET A 96 1.29 10.69 5.46
CA MET A 96 1.84 11.66 6.41
C MET A 96 2.45 10.98 7.64
N LEU A 97 1.76 9.98 8.18
CA LEU A 97 2.23 9.25 9.36
C LEU A 97 3.48 8.42 9.04
N ARG A 98 3.52 7.80 7.84
CA ARG A 98 4.69 7.05 7.41
C ARG A 98 5.89 7.96 7.09
N GLU A 99 5.65 9.16 6.60
CA GLU A 99 6.73 10.14 6.40
C GLU A 99 7.43 10.48 7.72
N LYS A 100 6.67 10.60 8.81
CA LYS A 100 7.24 10.82 10.15
C LYS A 100 8.10 9.64 10.60
N ALA A 101 7.79 8.43 10.12
CA ALA A 101 8.56 7.22 10.42
C ALA A 101 9.75 7.01 9.46
N GLY A 102 9.94 7.92 8.49
CA GLY A 102 11.09 7.89 7.60
C GLY A 102 10.81 7.46 6.16
N GLU A 103 9.60 7.01 5.84
CA GLU A 103 9.25 6.67 4.46
C GLU A 103 8.95 7.96 3.67
N LYS A 104 9.62 8.16 2.53
CA LYS A 104 9.48 9.38 1.74
C LYS A 104 8.96 9.14 0.33
N ARG A 105 8.71 7.89 -0.05
CA ARG A 105 8.29 7.51 -1.40
C ARG A 105 6.94 6.81 -1.38
N ILE A 106 5.96 7.42 -0.73
CA ILE A 106 4.57 6.97 -0.78
C ILE A 106 3.78 8.01 -1.54
N ARG A 107 3.02 7.57 -2.54
CA ARG A 107 2.27 8.48 -3.40
C ARG A 107 0.89 7.93 -3.71
N ILE A 108 -0.10 8.82 -3.79
CA ILE A 108 -1.49 8.46 -4.04
C ILE A 108 -1.83 8.78 -5.49
N PHE A 109 -2.52 7.83 -6.15
CA PHE A 109 -2.91 7.96 -7.55
C PHE A 109 -4.39 7.67 -7.72
N ARG A 110 -4.96 8.22 -8.78
CA ARG A 110 -6.32 7.90 -9.25
C ARG A 110 -6.31 7.16 -10.59
N SER A 111 -5.16 6.97 -11.19
CA SER A 111 -4.95 6.26 -12.46
C SER A 111 -3.98 5.10 -12.25
N LEU A 112 -4.41 3.91 -12.67
CA LEU A 112 -3.55 2.72 -12.62
C LEU A 112 -2.30 2.90 -13.46
N ASP A 113 -2.45 3.45 -14.67
CA ASP A 113 -1.33 3.64 -15.58
C ASP A 113 -0.28 4.59 -14.98
N GLU A 114 -0.72 5.68 -14.38
CA GLU A 114 0.19 6.62 -13.72
C GLU A 114 0.88 5.99 -12.51
N ALA A 115 0.16 5.19 -11.72
CA ALA A 115 0.72 4.51 -10.56
C ALA A 115 1.79 3.51 -10.97
N LEU A 116 1.52 2.68 -11.98
CA LEU A 116 2.49 1.71 -12.51
C LEU A 116 3.72 2.39 -13.09
N GLU A 117 3.51 3.42 -13.88
CA GLU A 117 4.60 4.19 -14.48
C GLU A 117 5.53 4.75 -13.40
N TRP A 118 4.95 5.35 -12.37
CA TRP A 118 5.73 5.93 -11.27
C TRP A 118 6.52 4.85 -10.50
N VAL A 119 5.89 3.72 -10.17
CA VAL A 119 6.55 2.63 -9.44
C VAL A 119 7.72 2.07 -10.24
N PHE A 120 7.53 1.83 -11.54
CA PHE A 120 8.61 1.31 -12.39
C PHE A 120 9.74 2.32 -12.56
N LEU A 121 9.41 3.59 -12.71
CA LEU A 121 10.41 4.66 -12.77
C LEU A 121 11.25 4.71 -11.49
N MET A 122 10.61 4.66 -10.33
CA MET A 122 11.31 4.70 -9.04
C MET A 122 12.17 3.46 -8.82
N ASN A 123 11.72 2.28 -9.25
CA ASN A 123 12.51 1.06 -9.15
C ASN A 123 13.80 1.13 -9.97
N ASN A 124 13.79 1.85 -11.09
CA ASN A 124 14.97 2.00 -11.93
C ASN A 124 15.95 3.06 -11.42
N VAL A 125 15.48 3.98 -10.59
CA VAL A 125 16.30 5.05 -10.01
C VAL A 125 17.01 4.61 -8.73
N GLY A 126 16.37 3.71 -8.01
CA GLY A 126 16.81 3.34 -6.70
C GLY A 126 17.71 2.22 -6.55
#